data_220c8c4f407f63279468b49448111cd4
#
_entry.id   220c8c4f407f63279468b49448111cd4
#
_cell.length_a   1.000
_cell.length_b   1.000
_cell.length_c   1.000
_cell.angle_alpha   90.00
_cell.angle_beta   90.00
_cell.angle_gamma   90.00
#
_symmetry.space_group_name_H-M   'P 1'
#
loop_
_entity.id
_entity.type
_entity.pdbx_description
1 polymer ?
#
loop_
_entity_poly.entity_id
_entity_poly.type
_entity_poly.pdbx_seq_one_letter_code
_entity_poly.pdbx_strand_id
1 'polypeptide(L)'
;HQIFLEPEGYNTSEYYPNGLATSLPLDIQIRMLRTIKGLEQVEIMRPGYAIEYDYINPTQLLPTLETKSIQNLFCAGQINGTSGYEEAAAQGIIAGINAALKVQGKPLFTLDRSEAYIGVLIDDLITRGTKEPYRMFTSRAEYRLVLREDNADLRLRDKGYQLGLVSEDDYARYQEKKQAIEHERERLKAVRINPHKTVNDRLVSLGSSPIKNATTLEELLRRPELSYEELSVFDPGQPQISPAIAQEIEIQVKYQGYIERQEEQIAQFKKMERMKIPLSLDFSSIPSLSTEVKEKLSKIQPASLGQASRISGITPAALSILLVYLKKLGHLEMRGT
;
A
#
# COMPACT_ATOMS: atom_id res chain seq x y z
N HIS A 1 14.96 -30.85 0.44
CA HIS A 1 13.98 -29.90 0.96
C HIS A 1 13.92 -30.00 2.47
N GLN A 2 13.89 -28.84 3.13
CA GLN A 2 13.74 -28.77 4.56
C GLN A 2 12.27 -28.87 4.93
N ILE A 3 11.97 -29.68 5.96
CA ILE A 3 10.64 -29.88 6.51
C ILE A 3 10.72 -29.53 7.98
N PHE A 4 9.74 -28.77 8.48
CA PHE A 4 9.60 -28.47 9.89
C PHE A 4 8.41 -29.24 10.46
N LEU A 5 8.64 -29.97 11.54
CA LEU A 5 7.56 -30.58 12.32
C LEU A 5 7.23 -29.65 13.48
N GLU A 6 6.09 -29.00 13.41
CA GLU A 6 5.62 -28.05 14.39
C GLU A 6 4.54 -28.70 15.25
N PRO A 7 4.71 -28.80 16.60
CA PRO A 7 3.69 -29.38 17.46
C PRO A 7 2.42 -28.51 17.43
N GLU A 8 1.26 -29.13 17.26
CA GLU A 8 -0.05 -28.46 17.24
C GLU A 8 -0.50 -27.93 18.62
N GLY A 9 0.28 -28.20 19.67
CA GLY A 9 0.03 -27.73 21.02
C GLY A 9 0.98 -28.34 22.05
N TYR A 10 0.90 -27.86 23.29
CA TYR A 10 1.82 -28.30 24.37
C TYR A 10 1.61 -29.74 24.82
N ASN A 11 0.38 -30.26 24.72
CA ASN A 11 0.00 -31.56 25.26
C ASN A 11 -0.58 -32.50 24.19
N THR A 12 -0.08 -32.42 22.97
CA THR A 12 -0.52 -33.22 21.83
C THR A 12 0.65 -33.95 21.20
N SER A 13 0.39 -35.13 20.61
CA SER A 13 1.33 -35.83 19.76
C SER A 13 1.12 -35.50 18.26
N GLU A 14 0.23 -34.57 17.96
CA GLU A 14 0.02 -34.10 16.59
C GLU A 14 1.08 -33.07 16.20
N TYR A 15 1.65 -33.23 15.01
CA TYR A 15 2.62 -32.33 14.42
C TYR A 15 2.14 -31.87 13.04
N TYR A 16 2.28 -30.59 12.77
CA TYR A 16 2.07 -30.03 11.45
C TYR A 16 3.36 -30.12 10.62
N PRO A 17 3.36 -30.87 9.51
CA PRO A 17 4.53 -30.99 8.66
C PRO A 17 4.62 -29.81 7.70
N ASN A 18 5.24 -28.71 8.12
CA ASN A 18 5.43 -27.54 7.28
C ASN A 18 6.43 -27.81 6.16
N GLY A 19 6.05 -27.50 4.91
CA GLY A 19 6.84 -27.75 3.70
C GLY A 19 6.38 -28.98 2.89
N LEU A 20 5.30 -29.65 3.31
CA LEU A 20 4.71 -30.82 2.62
C LEU A 20 3.29 -30.55 2.14
N ALA A 21 3.07 -29.40 1.49
CA ALA A 21 1.76 -29.11 0.90
C ALA A 21 1.44 -30.13 -0.20
N THR A 22 0.28 -30.83 -0.08
CA THR A 22 -0.16 -31.85 -1.04
C THR A 22 -1.67 -31.97 -1.06
N SER A 23 -2.22 -32.29 -2.24
CA SER A 23 -3.63 -32.66 -2.43
C SER A 23 -3.75 -34.05 -3.08
N LEU A 24 -2.69 -34.85 -3.07
CA LEU A 24 -2.68 -36.19 -3.61
C LEU A 24 -3.66 -37.11 -2.83
N PRO A 25 -4.11 -38.25 -3.40
CA PRO A 25 -4.89 -39.25 -2.67
C PRO A 25 -4.21 -39.70 -1.39
N LEU A 26 -4.99 -40.07 -0.36
CA LEU A 26 -4.48 -40.42 0.97
C LEU A 26 -3.44 -41.52 0.96
N ASP A 27 -3.63 -42.58 0.16
CA ASP A 27 -2.70 -43.69 0.02
C ASP A 27 -1.32 -43.24 -0.52
N ILE A 28 -1.33 -42.25 -1.41
CA ILE A 28 -0.08 -41.65 -1.93
C ILE A 28 0.58 -40.77 -0.86
N GLN A 29 -0.22 -40.01 -0.10
CA GLN A 29 0.31 -39.18 1.00
C GLN A 29 1.00 -40.03 2.06
N ILE A 30 0.39 -41.17 2.47
CA ILE A 30 0.99 -42.11 3.41
C ILE A 30 2.32 -42.63 2.87
N ARG A 31 2.35 -43.08 1.61
CA ARG A 31 3.56 -43.57 0.99
C ARG A 31 4.64 -42.49 0.89
N MET A 32 4.28 -41.29 0.50
CA MET A 32 5.19 -40.15 0.41
C MET A 32 5.83 -39.84 1.76
N LEU A 33 5.02 -39.68 2.82
CA LEU A 33 5.53 -39.36 4.15
C LEU A 33 6.48 -40.45 4.69
N ARG A 34 6.15 -41.72 4.48
CA ARG A 34 6.94 -42.86 4.95
C ARG A 34 8.27 -43.06 4.20
N THR A 35 8.51 -42.33 3.11
CA THR A 35 9.84 -42.28 2.44
C THR A 35 10.79 -41.30 3.13
N ILE A 36 10.30 -40.48 4.04
CA ILE A 36 11.09 -39.45 4.73
C ILE A 36 11.73 -40.09 5.96
N LYS A 37 13.05 -39.95 6.10
CA LYS A 37 13.79 -40.46 7.24
C LYS A 37 13.27 -39.93 8.57
N GLY A 38 12.88 -40.83 9.47
CA GLY A 38 12.27 -40.50 10.76
C GLY A 38 10.75 -40.48 10.76
N LEU A 39 10.10 -40.62 9.60
CA LEU A 39 8.64 -40.65 9.45
C LEU A 39 8.13 -42.00 8.91
N GLU A 40 8.95 -43.06 8.96
CA GLU A 40 8.65 -44.40 8.39
C GLU A 40 7.39 -45.01 9.04
N GLN A 41 7.09 -44.68 10.28
CA GLN A 41 5.95 -45.18 11.04
C GLN A 41 4.90 -44.11 11.33
N VAL A 42 4.95 -42.97 10.61
CA VAL A 42 4.01 -41.88 10.83
C VAL A 42 2.57 -42.29 10.49
N GLU A 43 1.63 -41.81 11.28
CA GLU A 43 0.20 -41.89 11.04
C GLU A 43 -0.34 -40.52 10.69
N ILE A 44 -1.17 -40.44 9.67
CA ILE A 44 -1.81 -39.18 9.24
C ILE A 44 -3.09 -38.99 10.03
N MET A 45 -3.14 -37.97 10.89
CA MET A 45 -4.37 -37.59 11.63
C MET A 45 -5.39 -36.92 10.71
N ARG A 46 -4.93 -36.02 9.84
CA ARG A 46 -5.73 -35.35 8.81
C ARG A 46 -4.96 -35.34 7.49
N PRO A 47 -5.51 -35.89 6.41
CA PRO A 47 -4.86 -35.82 5.12
C PRO A 47 -4.81 -34.39 4.59
N GLY A 48 -3.77 -34.08 3.84
CA GLY A 48 -3.73 -32.86 3.02
C GLY A 48 -4.84 -32.88 1.99
N TYR A 49 -5.37 -31.72 1.66
CA TYR A 49 -6.49 -31.56 0.72
C TYR A 49 -6.33 -30.30 -0.13
N ALA A 50 -6.91 -30.29 -1.30
CA ALA A 50 -7.05 -29.09 -2.10
C ALA A 50 -8.29 -28.31 -1.64
N ILE A 51 -8.13 -27.00 -1.60
CA ILE A 51 -9.28 -26.09 -1.45
C ILE A 51 -9.50 -25.45 -2.82
N GLU A 52 -10.70 -25.63 -3.36
CA GLU A 52 -11.16 -24.93 -4.55
C GLU A 52 -12.07 -23.78 -4.14
N TYR A 53 -11.82 -22.62 -4.74
CA TYR A 53 -12.57 -21.42 -4.43
C TYR A 53 -13.31 -20.92 -5.67
N ASP A 54 -14.61 -20.77 -5.55
CA ASP A 54 -15.33 -19.96 -6.51
C ASP A 54 -14.92 -18.50 -6.41
N TYR A 55 -14.70 -17.86 -7.54
CA TYR A 55 -14.39 -16.43 -7.57
C TYR A 55 -15.02 -15.77 -8.80
N ILE A 56 -15.30 -14.49 -8.70
CA ILE A 56 -15.70 -13.64 -9.82
C ILE A 56 -14.45 -12.95 -10.39
N ASN A 57 -14.46 -12.68 -11.70
CA ASN A 57 -13.38 -11.89 -12.27
C ASN A 57 -13.42 -10.47 -11.69
N PRO A 58 -12.40 -10.03 -10.91
CA PRO A 58 -12.47 -8.75 -10.19
C PRO A 58 -12.48 -7.52 -11.11
N THR A 59 -12.17 -7.66 -12.40
CA THR A 59 -12.36 -6.58 -13.38
C THR A 59 -13.83 -6.17 -13.57
N GLN A 60 -14.77 -6.97 -13.05
CA GLN A 60 -16.20 -6.64 -13.00
C GLN A 60 -16.58 -5.71 -11.85
N LEU A 61 -15.62 -5.33 -11.00
CA LEU A 61 -15.84 -4.44 -9.87
C LEU A 61 -15.45 -2.99 -10.22
N LEU A 62 -16.14 -2.07 -9.58
CA LEU A 62 -15.75 -0.66 -9.50
C LEU A 62 -14.65 -0.47 -8.43
N PRO A 63 -13.95 0.68 -8.39
CA PRO A 63 -12.99 0.99 -7.32
C PRO A 63 -13.58 0.97 -5.90
N THR A 64 -14.89 1.05 -5.78
CA THR A 64 -15.67 0.96 -4.55
C THR A 64 -15.95 -0.47 -4.11
N LEU A 65 -15.54 -1.47 -4.91
CA LEU A 65 -15.86 -2.89 -4.80
C LEU A 65 -17.35 -3.22 -5.04
N GLU A 66 -18.12 -2.29 -5.55
CA GLU A 66 -19.46 -2.57 -6.10
C GLU A 66 -19.33 -3.25 -7.45
N THR A 67 -20.21 -4.18 -7.75
CA THR A 67 -20.25 -4.84 -9.08
C THR A 67 -20.75 -3.88 -10.15
N LYS A 68 -20.20 -3.95 -11.36
CA LYS A 68 -20.61 -3.12 -12.49
C LYS A 68 -22.01 -3.52 -13.04
N SER A 69 -22.35 -4.79 -12.91
CA SER A 69 -23.57 -5.37 -13.49
C SER A 69 -24.78 -5.34 -12.55
N ILE A 70 -24.54 -5.40 -11.24
CA ILE A 70 -25.62 -5.46 -10.23
C ILE A 70 -25.39 -4.32 -9.24
N GLN A 71 -26.29 -3.36 -9.26
CA GLN A 71 -26.24 -2.23 -8.33
C GLN A 71 -26.46 -2.69 -6.89
N ASN A 72 -25.78 -2.05 -5.94
CA ASN A 72 -25.85 -2.30 -4.51
C ASN A 72 -25.26 -3.66 -4.07
N LEU A 73 -24.62 -4.40 -4.97
CA LEU A 73 -23.88 -5.62 -4.63
C LEU A 73 -22.39 -5.29 -4.52
N PHE A 74 -21.85 -5.43 -3.31
CA PHE A 74 -20.43 -5.24 -3.00
C PHE A 74 -19.79 -6.59 -2.70
N CYS A 75 -18.61 -6.84 -3.26
CA CYS A 75 -17.89 -8.09 -3.07
C CYS A 75 -16.55 -7.82 -2.39
N ALA A 76 -16.17 -8.67 -1.43
CA ALA A 76 -14.91 -8.53 -0.71
C ALA A 76 -14.29 -9.87 -0.35
N GLY A 77 -12.97 -9.94 -0.31
CA GLY A 77 -12.23 -11.12 0.08
C GLY A 77 -12.04 -12.11 -1.04
N GLN A 78 -12.11 -13.37 -0.69
CA GLN A 78 -11.79 -14.49 -1.56
C GLN A 78 -12.60 -14.54 -2.85
N ILE A 79 -13.88 -14.14 -2.81
CA ILE A 79 -14.74 -14.07 -3.99
C ILE A 79 -14.14 -13.19 -5.10
N ASN A 80 -13.26 -12.25 -4.75
CA ASN A 80 -12.57 -11.36 -5.69
C ASN A 80 -11.19 -11.91 -6.13
N GLY A 81 -10.90 -13.20 -5.86
CA GLY A 81 -9.65 -13.84 -6.29
C GLY A 81 -8.45 -13.56 -5.38
N THR A 82 -8.67 -13.25 -4.10
CA THR A 82 -7.62 -13.16 -3.08
C THR A 82 -7.70 -14.33 -2.10
N SER A 83 -6.58 -14.74 -1.49
CA SER A 83 -6.57 -15.84 -0.53
C SER A 83 -6.03 -15.46 0.87
N GLY A 84 -5.49 -14.24 1.04
CA GLY A 84 -4.93 -13.77 2.30
C GLY A 84 -5.96 -13.12 3.20
N TYR A 85 -5.77 -13.23 4.51
CA TYR A 85 -6.63 -12.61 5.51
C TYR A 85 -6.57 -11.08 5.44
N GLU A 86 -5.37 -10.54 5.22
CA GLU A 86 -5.11 -9.11 5.14
C GLU A 86 -5.79 -8.51 3.91
N GLU A 87 -5.73 -9.19 2.77
CA GLU A 87 -6.43 -8.78 1.56
C GLU A 87 -7.94 -8.81 1.74
N ALA A 88 -8.47 -9.81 2.44
CA ALA A 88 -9.90 -9.91 2.73
C ALA A 88 -10.36 -8.79 3.67
N ALA A 89 -9.61 -8.50 4.73
CA ALA A 89 -9.90 -7.41 5.66
C ALA A 89 -9.88 -6.04 4.96
N ALA A 90 -8.87 -5.80 4.12
CA ALA A 90 -8.73 -4.57 3.34
C ALA A 90 -9.90 -4.34 2.40
N GLN A 91 -10.35 -5.39 1.70
CA GLN A 91 -11.52 -5.32 0.84
C GLN A 91 -12.81 -5.15 1.64
N GLY A 92 -12.95 -5.88 2.74
CA GLY A 92 -14.12 -5.82 3.61
C GLY A 92 -14.39 -4.42 4.15
N ILE A 93 -13.34 -3.73 4.63
CA ILE A 93 -13.51 -2.35 5.13
C ILE A 93 -13.93 -1.39 4.01
N ILE A 94 -13.33 -1.48 2.81
CA ILE A 94 -13.70 -0.58 1.70
C ILE A 94 -15.12 -0.88 1.18
N ALA A 95 -15.49 -2.15 1.03
CA ALA A 95 -16.84 -2.54 0.63
C ALA A 95 -17.88 -2.08 1.66
N GLY A 96 -17.62 -2.29 2.96
CA GLY A 96 -18.50 -1.87 4.05
C GLY A 96 -18.68 -0.35 4.13
N ILE A 97 -17.60 0.43 4.01
CA ILE A 97 -17.66 1.90 3.95
C ILE A 97 -18.57 2.32 2.79
N ASN A 98 -18.34 1.81 1.59
CA ASN A 98 -19.08 2.22 0.41
C ASN A 98 -20.54 1.79 0.44
N ALA A 99 -20.84 0.60 0.96
CA ALA A 99 -22.22 0.17 1.17
C ALA A 99 -22.95 1.13 2.13
N ALA A 100 -22.33 1.50 3.25
CA ALA A 100 -22.89 2.44 4.21
C ALA A 100 -23.09 3.85 3.61
N LEU A 101 -22.05 4.38 2.92
CA LEU A 101 -22.14 5.69 2.27
C LEU A 101 -23.25 5.72 1.21
N LYS A 102 -23.40 4.65 0.44
CA LYS A 102 -24.42 4.53 -0.59
C LYS A 102 -25.83 4.56 -0.01
N VAL A 103 -26.08 3.82 1.08
CA VAL A 103 -27.37 3.85 1.80
C VAL A 103 -27.65 5.26 2.35
N GLN A 104 -26.61 5.99 2.76
CA GLN A 104 -26.73 7.36 3.26
C GLN A 104 -26.84 8.42 2.17
N GLY A 105 -26.76 8.06 0.89
CA GLY A 105 -26.73 9.00 -0.23
C GLY A 105 -25.49 9.91 -0.25
N LYS A 106 -24.39 9.49 0.38
CA LYS A 106 -23.13 10.23 0.46
C LYS A 106 -22.19 9.87 -0.70
N PRO A 107 -21.22 10.74 -1.04
CA PRO A 107 -20.17 10.41 -1.99
C PRO A 107 -19.41 9.14 -1.59
N LEU A 108 -19.16 8.27 -2.55
CA LEU A 108 -18.43 7.02 -2.32
C LEU A 108 -16.94 7.28 -2.06
N PHE A 109 -16.33 6.39 -1.32
CA PHE A 109 -14.95 6.48 -0.88
C PHE A 109 -14.03 5.54 -1.67
N THR A 110 -12.90 6.05 -2.11
CA THR A 110 -11.85 5.25 -2.75
C THR A 110 -10.47 5.72 -2.27
N LEU A 111 -9.51 4.82 -2.29
CA LEU A 111 -8.10 5.11 -2.07
C LEU A 111 -7.34 4.83 -3.37
N ASP A 112 -6.47 5.74 -3.76
CA ASP A 112 -5.60 5.52 -4.89
C ASP A 112 -4.30 4.78 -4.50
N ARG A 113 -3.51 4.39 -5.51
CA ARG A 113 -2.25 3.65 -5.32
C ARG A 113 -1.16 4.43 -4.58
N SER A 114 -1.28 5.74 -4.51
CA SER A 114 -0.34 6.60 -3.78
C SER A 114 -0.74 6.86 -2.33
N GLU A 115 -1.94 6.45 -1.94
CA GLU A 115 -2.51 6.72 -0.62
C GLU A 115 -2.40 5.53 0.33
N ALA A 116 -2.57 4.31 -0.18
CA ALA A 116 -2.55 3.11 0.65
C ALA A 116 -2.25 1.84 -0.16
N TYR A 117 -1.72 0.81 0.52
CA TYR A 117 -1.63 -0.55 -0.04
C TYR A 117 -3.01 -1.12 -0.42
N ILE A 118 -4.06 -0.73 0.30
CA ILE A 118 -5.46 -1.06 -0.07
C ILE A 118 -5.79 -0.50 -1.45
N GLY A 119 -5.35 0.73 -1.76
CA GLY A 119 -5.54 1.32 -3.09
C GLY A 119 -4.79 0.56 -4.18
N VAL A 120 -3.55 0.10 -3.90
CA VAL A 120 -2.78 -0.75 -4.83
C VAL A 120 -3.49 -2.07 -5.08
N LEU A 121 -3.93 -2.75 -4.01
CA LEU A 121 -4.65 -4.02 -4.07
C LEU A 121 -5.91 -3.91 -4.96
N ILE A 122 -6.78 -2.96 -4.66
CA ILE A 122 -8.05 -2.81 -5.38
C ILE A 122 -7.79 -2.44 -6.84
N ASP A 123 -6.88 -1.51 -7.10
CA ASP A 123 -6.55 -1.12 -8.46
C ASP A 123 -5.97 -2.27 -9.29
N ASP A 124 -5.07 -3.08 -8.73
CA ASP A 124 -4.56 -4.27 -9.42
C ASP A 124 -5.68 -5.26 -9.76
N LEU A 125 -6.58 -5.53 -8.81
CA LEU A 125 -7.70 -6.45 -9.03
C LEU A 125 -8.63 -5.96 -10.16
N ILE A 126 -9.06 -4.71 -10.12
CA ILE A 126 -10.06 -4.20 -11.05
C ILE A 126 -9.52 -3.85 -12.43
N THR A 127 -8.20 -3.60 -12.57
CA THR A 127 -7.57 -3.22 -13.85
C THR A 127 -6.88 -4.38 -14.53
N ARG A 128 -6.17 -5.22 -13.78
CA ARG A 128 -5.40 -6.35 -14.31
C ARG A 128 -6.14 -7.67 -14.19
N GLY A 129 -7.06 -7.78 -13.23
CA GLY A 129 -7.64 -9.05 -12.83
C GLY A 129 -6.60 -9.97 -12.19
N THR A 130 -6.97 -11.22 -12.00
CA THR A 130 -6.05 -12.24 -11.52
C THR A 130 -6.33 -13.59 -12.17
N LYS A 131 -5.28 -14.38 -12.41
CA LYS A 131 -5.36 -15.76 -12.89
C LYS A 131 -5.00 -16.77 -11.79
N GLU A 132 -4.34 -16.27 -10.76
CA GLU A 132 -3.90 -17.00 -9.57
C GLU A 132 -4.40 -16.24 -8.35
N PRO A 133 -4.51 -16.85 -7.17
CA PRO A 133 -4.86 -16.13 -5.95
C PRO A 133 -3.95 -14.92 -5.73
N TYR A 134 -4.53 -13.73 -5.74
CA TYR A 134 -3.77 -12.49 -5.56
C TYR A 134 -3.24 -12.38 -4.12
N ARG A 135 -1.95 -12.06 -4.01
CA ARG A 135 -1.30 -11.73 -2.74
C ARG A 135 -0.65 -10.35 -2.84
N MET A 136 -0.81 -9.57 -1.78
CA MET A 136 -0.24 -8.23 -1.69
C MET A 136 1.21 -8.32 -1.20
N PHE A 137 2.14 -8.10 -2.09
CA PHE A 137 3.57 -7.95 -1.78
C PHE A 137 4.00 -6.49 -1.87
N THR A 138 4.98 -6.10 -1.07
CA THR A 138 5.56 -4.75 -1.11
C THR A 138 6.09 -4.38 -2.50
N SER A 139 6.53 -5.37 -3.29
CA SER A 139 7.00 -5.16 -4.66
C SER A 139 5.92 -4.68 -5.63
N ARG A 140 4.63 -4.80 -5.27
CA ARG A 140 3.51 -4.31 -6.09
C ARG A 140 3.26 -2.81 -5.95
N ALA A 141 3.77 -2.20 -4.88
CA ALA A 141 3.62 -0.77 -4.63
C ALA A 141 4.78 0.02 -5.24
N GLU A 142 4.47 1.03 -6.02
CA GLU A 142 5.43 1.94 -6.66
C GLU A 142 6.02 2.95 -5.65
N TYR A 143 5.20 3.39 -4.68
CA TYR A 143 5.53 4.51 -3.78
C TYR A 143 5.87 4.04 -2.36
N ARG A 144 6.78 3.07 -2.23
CA ARG A 144 7.09 2.41 -0.95
C ARG A 144 7.69 3.32 0.12
N LEU A 145 8.40 4.38 -0.27
CA LEU A 145 8.95 5.35 0.68
C LEU A 145 7.87 6.26 1.29
N VAL A 146 6.76 6.45 0.57
CA VAL A 146 5.59 7.19 1.06
C VAL A 146 4.63 6.27 1.79
N LEU A 147 4.44 5.04 1.29
CA LEU A 147 3.50 4.06 1.84
C LEU A 147 4.19 3.17 2.90
N ARG A 148 4.58 3.75 4.02
CA ARG A 148 5.17 3.00 5.13
C ARG A 148 4.13 2.64 6.19
N GLU A 149 4.43 1.61 6.99
CA GLU A 149 3.62 1.21 8.12
C GLU A 149 3.62 2.29 9.22
N ASP A 150 4.80 2.81 9.53
CA ASP A 150 5.04 3.80 10.57
C ASP A 150 4.30 5.13 10.37
N ASN A 151 3.97 5.50 9.12
CA ASN A 151 3.24 6.72 8.79
C ASN A 151 1.80 6.48 8.30
N ALA A 152 1.26 5.28 8.44
CA ALA A 152 -0.08 4.96 7.95
C ALA A 152 -1.17 5.83 8.59
N ASP A 153 -1.03 6.13 9.88
CA ASP A 153 -1.92 7.03 10.59
C ASP A 153 -1.84 8.46 10.05
N LEU A 154 -0.65 8.98 9.74
CA LEU A 154 -0.46 10.32 9.18
C LEU A 154 -1.12 10.47 7.79
N ARG A 155 -1.24 9.37 7.03
CA ARG A 155 -1.88 9.37 5.70
C ARG A 155 -3.39 9.12 5.72
N LEU A 156 -3.89 8.33 6.67
CA LEU A 156 -5.24 7.76 6.60
C LEU A 156 -6.15 8.16 7.77
N ARG A 157 -5.61 8.61 8.92
CA ARG A 157 -6.42 8.87 10.12
C ARG A 157 -7.46 9.98 9.92
N ASP A 158 -7.08 11.05 9.24
CA ASP A 158 -8.01 12.15 8.90
C ASP A 158 -9.21 11.64 8.07
N LYS A 159 -8.95 10.75 7.10
CA LYS A 159 -10.01 10.11 6.29
C LYS A 159 -10.89 9.19 7.13
N GLY A 160 -10.28 8.38 7.99
CA GLY A 160 -11.00 7.48 8.89
C GLY A 160 -11.93 8.25 9.84
N TYR A 161 -11.47 9.38 10.36
CA TYR A 161 -12.28 10.25 11.20
C TYR A 161 -13.47 10.87 10.45
N GLN A 162 -13.24 11.40 9.25
CA GLN A 162 -14.31 11.93 8.40
C GLN A 162 -15.38 10.90 8.03
N LEU A 163 -14.99 9.62 7.96
CA LEU A 163 -15.89 8.50 7.72
C LEU A 163 -16.60 7.99 8.99
N GLY A 164 -16.28 8.53 10.16
CA GLY A 164 -16.84 8.10 11.45
C GLY A 164 -16.28 6.77 11.97
N LEU A 165 -15.10 6.36 11.49
CA LEU A 165 -14.45 5.10 11.89
C LEU A 165 -13.42 5.28 13.02
N VAL A 166 -13.12 6.50 13.39
CA VAL A 166 -12.14 6.85 14.43
C VAL A 166 -12.85 7.62 15.53
N SER A 167 -12.62 7.22 16.79
CA SER A 167 -13.17 7.92 17.94
C SER A 167 -12.56 9.31 18.14
N GLU A 168 -13.26 10.20 18.84
CA GLU A 168 -12.75 11.53 19.18
C GLU A 168 -11.42 11.45 19.94
N ASP A 169 -11.32 10.55 20.90
CA ASP A 169 -10.11 10.37 21.73
C ASP A 169 -8.91 9.87 20.88
N ASP A 170 -9.14 8.93 19.95
CA ASP A 170 -8.10 8.44 19.06
C ASP A 170 -7.67 9.52 18.05
N TYR A 171 -8.62 10.33 17.61
CA TYR A 171 -8.33 11.43 16.70
C TYR A 171 -7.55 12.55 17.41
N ALA A 172 -7.91 12.87 18.65
CA ALA A 172 -7.18 13.84 19.46
C ALA A 172 -5.70 13.41 19.67
N ARG A 173 -5.47 12.15 20.06
CA ARG A 173 -4.10 11.59 20.19
C ARG A 173 -3.30 11.64 18.87
N TYR A 174 -3.97 11.39 17.76
CA TYR A 174 -3.34 11.52 16.44
C TYR A 174 -2.96 12.97 16.13
N GLN A 175 -3.83 13.93 16.43
CA GLN A 175 -3.54 15.36 16.22
C GLN A 175 -2.36 15.83 17.07
N GLU A 176 -2.27 15.40 18.32
CA GLU A 176 -1.11 15.66 19.19
C GLU A 176 0.19 15.11 18.59
N LYS A 177 0.18 13.84 18.10
CA LYS A 177 1.34 13.25 17.40
C LYS A 177 1.75 14.07 16.19
N LYS A 178 0.79 14.45 15.35
CA LYS A 178 1.01 15.21 14.12
C LYS A 178 1.63 16.57 14.41
N GLN A 179 1.07 17.30 15.37
CA GLN A 179 1.57 18.60 15.80
C GLN A 179 2.96 18.51 16.43
N ALA A 180 3.22 17.46 17.22
CA ALA A 180 4.54 17.24 17.81
C ALA A 180 5.62 17.01 16.73
N ILE A 181 5.30 16.24 15.68
CA ILE A 181 6.22 16.02 14.55
C ILE A 181 6.48 17.34 13.80
N GLU A 182 5.44 18.09 13.47
CA GLU A 182 5.56 19.36 12.74
C GLU A 182 6.39 20.37 13.55
N HIS A 183 6.07 20.56 14.82
CA HIS A 183 6.73 21.51 15.71
C HIS A 183 8.22 21.16 15.91
N GLU A 184 8.51 19.88 16.13
CA GLU A 184 9.90 19.44 16.31
C GLU A 184 10.72 19.57 15.03
N ARG A 185 10.15 19.30 13.88
CA ARG A 185 10.83 19.53 12.60
C ARG A 185 11.17 21.00 12.35
N GLU A 186 10.27 21.91 12.72
CA GLU A 186 10.55 23.35 12.65
C GLU A 186 11.66 23.75 13.61
N ARG A 187 11.65 23.20 14.83
CA ARG A 187 12.71 23.43 15.81
C ARG A 187 14.06 22.96 15.33
N LEU A 188 14.16 21.75 14.78
CA LEU A 188 15.40 21.18 14.22
C LEU A 188 16.00 22.05 13.10
N LYS A 189 15.18 22.72 12.30
CA LYS A 189 15.63 23.68 11.28
C LYS A 189 16.11 24.99 11.85
N ALA A 190 15.53 25.41 12.97
CA ALA A 190 15.84 26.71 13.59
C ALA A 190 17.07 26.68 14.49
N VAL A 191 17.29 25.60 15.23
CA VAL A 191 18.39 25.46 16.18
C VAL A 191 19.70 25.27 15.45
N ARG A 192 20.68 26.17 15.70
CA ARG A 192 22.00 26.16 15.08
C ARG A 192 23.07 25.76 16.07
N ILE A 193 23.97 24.91 15.64
CA ILE A 193 25.14 24.43 16.36
C ILE A 193 26.38 25.04 15.75
N ASN A 194 27.17 25.70 16.58
CA ASN A 194 28.42 26.33 16.16
C ASN A 194 29.62 25.36 16.25
N PRO A 195 30.68 25.53 15.43
CA PRO A 195 31.83 24.64 15.38
C PRO A 195 32.78 24.87 16.55
N HIS A 196 32.38 24.50 17.75
CA HIS A 196 33.27 24.51 18.93
C HIS A 196 34.02 23.17 19.03
N LYS A 197 35.19 23.21 19.71
CA LYS A 197 36.03 22.02 19.90
C LYS A 197 35.24 20.87 20.54
N THR A 198 34.48 21.15 21.60
CA THR A 198 33.66 20.19 22.32
C THR A 198 32.61 19.54 21.43
N VAL A 199 31.97 20.30 20.54
CA VAL A 199 31.01 19.80 19.57
C VAL A 199 31.69 18.87 18.56
N ASN A 200 32.83 19.28 18.02
CA ASN A 200 33.56 18.49 17.03
C ASN A 200 34.16 17.22 17.63
N ASP A 201 34.72 17.28 18.85
CA ASP A 201 35.20 16.09 19.56
C ASP A 201 34.04 15.08 19.79
N ARG A 202 32.84 15.57 20.08
CA ARG A 202 31.67 14.73 20.25
C ARG A 202 31.20 14.13 18.94
N LEU A 203 31.13 14.88 17.84
CA LEU A 203 30.81 14.36 16.52
C LEU A 203 31.76 13.24 16.13
N VAL A 204 33.09 13.44 16.33
CA VAL A 204 34.11 12.41 16.05
C VAL A 204 33.89 11.17 16.92
N SER A 205 33.51 11.31 18.19
CA SER A 205 33.24 10.17 19.09
C SER A 205 32.00 9.37 18.66
N LEU A 206 31.05 9.98 17.94
CA LEU A 206 29.89 9.36 17.34
C LEU A 206 30.16 8.85 15.91
N GLY A 207 31.39 8.86 15.44
CA GLY A 207 31.77 8.40 14.11
C GLY A 207 31.44 9.39 12.99
N SER A 208 31.04 10.63 13.35
CA SER A 208 30.66 11.65 12.38
C SER A 208 31.81 12.65 12.11
N SER A 209 31.76 13.31 10.98
CA SER A 209 32.76 14.32 10.60
C SER A 209 32.56 15.64 11.36
N PRO A 210 33.63 16.32 11.76
CA PRO A 210 33.54 17.63 12.39
C PRO A 210 32.92 18.68 11.47
N ILE A 211 32.23 19.66 12.05
CA ILE A 211 31.66 20.81 11.32
C ILE A 211 32.67 21.98 11.27
N LYS A 212 32.68 22.67 10.15
CA LYS A 212 33.53 23.88 9.93
C LYS A 212 32.73 25.16 10.07
N ASN A 213 31.46 25.14 9.77
CA ASN A 213 30.53 26.26 9.84
C ASN A 213 29.36 25.91 10.74
N ALA A 214 28.63 26.95 11.20
CA ALA A 214 27.37 26.74 11.90
C ALA A 214 26.40 25.92 11.04
N THR A 215 25.83 24.88 11.63
CA THR A 215 24.89 23.93 10.98
C THR A 215 23.62 23.82 11.81
N THR A 216 22.52 23.39 11.24
CA THR A 216 21.28 23.14 11.97
C THR A 216 21.26 21.73 12.56
N LEU A 217 20.39 21.49 13.54
CA LEU A 217 20.16 20.13 14.06
C LEU A 217 19.59 19.22 12.96
N GLU A 218 18.74 19.73 12.06
CA GLU A 218 18.23 18.96 10.93
C GLU A 218 19.36 18.52 9.99
N GLU A 219 20.33 19.41 9.69
CA GLU A 219 21.50 19.06 8.86
C GLU A 219 22.40 18.01 9.53
N LEU A 220 22.51 18.03 10.85
CA LEU A 220 23.21 16.99 11.60
C LEU A 220 22.44 15.66 11.53
N LEU A 221 21.13 15.67 11.71
CA LEU A 221 20.29 14.48 11.66
C LEU A 221 20.26 13.81 10.27
N ARG A 222 20.53 14.56 9.20
CA ARG A 222 20.66 13.97 7.84
C ARG A 222 21.86 13.04 7.71
N ARG A 223 22.83 13.09 8.64
CA ARG A 223 23.98 12.20 8.62
C ARG A 223 23.59 10.79 9.04
N PRO A 224 23.98 9.75 8.29
CA PRO A 224 23.57 8.37 8.57
C PRO A 224 23.94 7.89 9.98
N GLU A 225 25.09 8.35 10.47
CA GLU A 225 25.67 7.95 11.75
C GLU A 225 25.04 8.64 12.98
N LEU A 226 24.19 9.63 12.81
CA LEU A 226 23.52 10.34 13.91
C LEU A 226 22.05 9.99 13.98
N SER A 227 21.57 9.59 15.15
CA SER A 227 20.16 9.40 15.47
C SER A 227 19.54 10.64 16.11
N TYR A 228 18.19 10.68 16.19
CA TYR A 228 17.51 11.76 16.90
C TYR A 228 17.90 11.84 18.39
N GLU A 229 18.09 10.69 19.04
CA GLU A 229 18.50 10.62 20.44
C GLU A 229 19.88 11.26 20.69
N GLU A 230 20.81 11.06 19.76
CA GLU A 230 22.17 11.58 19.85
C GLU A 230 22.23 13.11 19.68
N LEU A 231 21.20 13.73 19.11
CA LEU A 231 21.14 15.20 19.02
C LEU A 231 21.02 15.86 20.40
N SER A 232 20.50 15.17 21.42
CA SER A 232 20.40 15.67 22.80
C SER A 232 21.74 16.13 23.38
N VAL A 233 22.84 15.56 22.90
CA VAL A 233 24.21 15.94 23.33
C VAL A 233 24.58 17.33 22.83
N PHE A 234 24.03 17.76 21.68
CA PHE A 234 24.30 19.06 21.08
C PHE A 234 23.26 20.11 21.48
N ASP A 235 22.12 19.65 21.98
CA ASP A 235 21.00 20.49 22.42
C ASP A 235 20.40 19.95 23.73
N PRO A 236 20.92 20.37 24.87
CA PRO A 236 20.45 19.96 26.21
C PRO A 236 18.96 20.31 26.45
N GLY A 237 18.42 21.25 25.68
CA GLY A 237 17.02 21.65 25.73
C GLY A 237 16.09 20.83 24.82
N GLN A 238 16.56 19.74 24.22
CA GLN A 238 15.77 18.90 23.34
C GLN A 238 14.52 18.37 24.07
N PRO A 239 13.31 18.54 23.48
CA PRO A 239 12.10 18.06 24.09
C PRO A 239 12.07 16.53 24.16
N GLN A 240 11.50 16.00 25.23
CA GLN A 240 11.22 14.57 25.32
C GLN A 240 9.98 14.24 24.48
N ILE A 241 10.19 13.50 23.42
CA ILE A 241 9.13 12.97 22.55
C ILE A 241 9.14 11.45 22.59
N SER A 242 8.02 10.83 22.20
CA SER A 242 7.96 9.37 22.15
C SER A 242 8.92 8.79 21.12
N PRO A 243 9.43 7.56 21.31
CA PRO A 243 10.31 6.91 20.34
C PRO A 243 9.70 6.82 18.93
N ALA A 244 8.39 6.62 18.84
CA ALA A 244 7.70 6.57 17.55
C ALA A 244 7.71 7.92 16.81
N ILE A 245 7.58 9.04 17.54
CA ILE A 245 7.69 10.38 16.96
C ILE A 245 9.13 10.66 16.54
N ALA A 246 10.10 10.33 17.38
CA ALA A 246 11.53 10.49 17.08
C ALA A 246 11.93 9.73 15.81
N GLN A 247 11.52 8.48 15.71
CA GLN A 247 11.78 7.64 14.54
C GLN A 247 11.15 8.21 13.27
N GLU A 248 9.89 8.67 13.32
CA GLU A 248 9.22 9.27 12.15
C GLU A 248 9.94 10.54 11.70
N ILE A 249 10.36 11.40 12.62
CA ILE A 249 11.15 12.60 12.30
C ILE A 249 12.49 12.22 11.64
N GLU A 250 13.20 11.25 12.20
CA GLU A 250 14.47 10.77 11.66
C GLU A 250 14.32 10.26 10.23
N ILE A 251 13.29 9.43 9.96
CA ILE A 251 13.00 8.93 8.63
C ILE A 251 12.68 10.08 7.66
N GLN A 252 11.80 11.01 8.06
CA GLN A 252 11.44 12.15 7.22
C GLN A 252 12.64 13.03 6.87
N VAL A 253 13.56 13.22 7.80
CA VAL A 253 14.77 14.07 7.59
C VAL A 253 15.80 13.34 6.73
N LYS A 254 16.11 12.08 7.04
CA LYS A 254 17.14 11.31 6.31
C LYS A 254 16.72 10.96 4.89
N TYR A 255 15.45 10.69 4.68
CA TYR A 255 14.92 10.30 3.37
C TYR A 255 14.23 11.42 2.60
N GLN A 256 14.31 12.67 3.09
CA GLN A 256 13.61 13.82 2.52
C GLN A 256 13.73 13.92 0.99
N GLY A 257 14.93 13.91 0.45
CA GLY A 257 15.12 14.06 -1.00
C GLY A 257 14.59 12.90 -1.84
N TYR A 258 14.47 11.71 -1.27
CA TYR A 258 13.82 10.55 -1.94
C TYR A 258 12.31 10.65 -1.85
N ILE A 259 11.77 11.09 -0.72
CA ILE A 259 10.33 11.30 -0.51
C ILE A 259 9.83 12.38 -1.47
N GLU A 260 10.51 13.54 -1.56
CA GLU A 260 10.18 14.63 -2.47
C GLU A 260 10.11 14.18 -3.94
N ARG A 261 11.07 13.37 -4.39
CA ARG A 261 11.03 12.79 -5.75
C ARG A 261 9.83 11.86 -5.96
N GLN A 262 9.47 11.05 -4.97
CA GLN A 262 8.27 10.22 -5.06
C GLN A 262 6.99 11.07 -5.07
N GLU A 263 6.94 12.14 -4.31
CA GLU A 263 5.80 13.08 -4.30
C GLU A 263 5.61 13.76 -5.65
N GLU A 264 6.70 14.12 -6.34
CA GLU A 264 6.64 14.62 -7.73
C GLU A 264 6.05 13.57 -8.68
N GLN A 265 6.47 12.31 -8.56
CA GLN A 265 5.91 11.21 -9.35
C GLN A 265 4.44 10.98 -9.04
N ILE A 266 4.06 11.04 -7.76
CA ILE A 266 2.67 10.95 -7.31
C ILE A 266 1.83 12.11 -7.87
N ALA A 267 2.37 13.31 -7.90
CA ALA A 267 1.67 14.46 -8.49
C ALA A 267 1.38 14.26 -9.98
N GLN A 268 2.31 13.68 -10.75
CA GLN A 268 2.10 13.31 -12.14
C GLN A 268 1.07 12.19 -12.29
N PHE A 269 1.18 11.16 -11.47
CA PHE A 269 0.20 10.06 -11.42
C PHE A 269 -1.21 10.58 -11.16
N LYS A 270 -1.40 11.44 -10.15
CA LYS A 270 -2.69 12.03 -9.81
C LYS A 270 -3.27 12.88 -10.95
N LYS A 271 -2.45 13.51 -11.78
CA LYS A 271 -2.94 14.19 -12.99
C LYS A 271 -3.62 13.22 -13.94
N MET A 272 -3.03 12.04 -14.19
CA MET A 272 -3.63 11.03 -15.05
C MET A 272 -4.89 10.40 -14.42
N GLU A 273 -4.91 10.20 -13.11
CA GLU A 273 -6.10 9.69 -12.39
C GLU A 273 -7.27 10.68 -12.38
N ARG A 274 -7.01 11.97 -12.40
CA ARG A 274 -8.05 13.01 -12.53
C ARG A 274 -8.70 13.05 -13.91
N MET A 275 -8.02 12.54 -14.93
CA MET A 275 -8.56 12.47 -16.30
C MET A 275 -9.56 11.32 -16.38
N LYS A 276 -10.81 11.58 -15.99
CA LYS A 276 -11.87 10.59 -15.92
C LYS A 276 -12.31 10.14 -17.30
N ILE A 277 -12.66 8.86 -17.40
CA ILE A 277 -13.27 8.24 -18.58
C ILE A 277 -14.73 8.00 -18.23
N PRO A 278 -15.70 8.54 -19.01
CA PRO A 278 -17.12 8.27 -18.78
C PRO A 278 -17.43 6.79 -18.92
N LEU A 279 -18.24 6.24 -18.02
CA LEU A 279 -18.69 4.83 -18.10
C LEU A 279 -19.50 4.53 -19.38
N SER A 280 -20.12 5.58 -19.97
CA SER A 280 -20.87 5.49 -21.22
C SER A 280 -19.99 5.52 -22.49
N LEU A 281 -18.66 5.64 -22.35
CA LEU A 281 -17.78 5.72 -23.50
C LEU A 281 -17.71 4.40 -24.24
N ASP A 282 -18.12 4.43 -25.51
CA ASP A 282 -17.95 3.30 -26.43
C ASP A 282 -16.53 3.30 -27.02
N PHE A 283 -15.66 2.45 -26.47
CA PHE A 283 -14.29 2.29 -26.96
C PHE A 283 -14.18 1.73 -28.37
N SER A 284 -15.22 1.01 -28.85
CA SER A 284 -15.24 0.44 -30.20
C SER A 284 -15.26 1.53 -31.27
N SER A 285 -15.88 2.68 -30.96
CA SER A 285 -16.03 3.82 -31.85
C SER A 285 -14.77 4.68 -31.97
N ILE A 286 -13.76 4.50 -31.13
CA ILE A 286 -12.56 5.34 -31.13
C ILE A 286 -11.66 4.99 -32.33
N PRO A 287 -11.44 5.93 -33.27
CA PRO A 287 -10.58 5.68 -34.41
C PRO A 287 -9.12 5.51 -33.98
N SER A 288 -8.35 4.81 -34.79
CA SER A 288 -6.89 4.62 -34.59
C SER A 288 -6.47 3.78 -33.38
N LEU A 289 -7.39 3.26 -32.56
CA LEU A 289 -7.08 2.22 -31.59
C LEU A 289 -7.09 0.85 -32.30
N SER A 290 -6.15 -0.02 -31.94
CA SER A 290 -6.15 -1.41 -32.41
C SER A 290 -7.36 -2.19 -31.85
N THR A 291 -7.76 -3.25 -32.54
CA THR A 291 -8.87 -4.12 -32.10
C THR A 291 -8.63 -4.67 -30.70
N GLU A 292 -7.41 -5.14 -30.42
CA GLU A 292 -7.00 -5.64 -29.09
C GLU A 292 -7.18 -4.60 -27.98
N VAL A 293 -6.76 -3.36 -28.25
CA VAL A 293 -6.90 -2.25 -27.28
C VAL A 293 -8.36 -1.92 -27.02
N LYS A 294 -9.17 -1.86 -28.08
CA LYS A 294 -10.63 -1.65 -27.97
C LYS A 294 -11.30 -2.71 -27.13
N GLU A 295 -11.02 -3.99 -27.39
CA GLU A 295 -11.57 -5.12 -26.62
C GLU A 295 -11.18 -5.06 -25.14
N LYS A 296 -9.90 -4.78 -24.84
CA LYS A 296 -9.41 -4.66 -23.47
C LYS A 296 -10.08 -3.50 -22.71
N LEU A 297 -10.15 -2.33 -23.33
CA LEU A 297 -10.79 -1.16 -22.75
C LEU A 297 -12.29 -1.38 -22.53
N SER A 298 -12.97 -1.98 -23.51
CA SER A 298 -14.41 -2.31 -23.40
C SER A 298 -14.70 -3.35 -22.31
N LYS A 299 -13.81 -4.33 -22.14
CA LYS A 299 -13.93 -5.36 -21.10
C LYS A 299 -13.69 -4.80 -19.70
N ILE A 300 -12.65 -3.99 -19.53
CA ILE A 300 -12.20 -3.49 -18.20
C ILE A 300 -12.95 -2.22 -17.80
N GLN A 301 -13.34 -1.39 -18.79
CA GLN A 301 -14.01 -0.11 -18.57
C GLN A 301 -13.30 0.75 -17.50
N PRO A 302 -12.03 1.16 -17.73
CA PRO A 302 -11.28 1.94 -16.78
C PRO A 302 -11.95 3.29 -16.49
N ALA A 303 -11.96 3.73 -15.23
CA ALA A 303 -12.59 4.98 -14.81
C ALA A 303 -11.70 6.22 -15.03
N SER A 304 -10.42 6.03 -15.37
CA SER A 304 -9.45 7.12 -15.60
C SER A 304 -8.40 6.73 -16.65
N LEU A 305 -7.72 7.74 -17.22
CA LEU A 305 -6.55 7.48 -18.06
C LEU A 305 -5.42 6.80 -17.29
N GLY A 306 -5.27 7.10 -16.00
CA GLY A 306 -4.32 6.42 -15.13
C GLY A 306 -4.63 4.93 -15.01
N GLN A 307 -5.88 4.54 -14.80
CA GLN A 307 -6.28 3.13 -14.82
C GLN A 307 -6.05 2.49 -16.19
N ALA A 308 -6.43 3.17 -17.26
CA ALA A 308 -6.21 2.67 -18.62
C ALA A 308 -4.73 2.37 -18.90
N SER A 309 -3.80 3.19 -18.37
CA SER A 309 -2.35 3.00 -18.57
C SER A 309 -1.80 1.72 -17.89
N ARG A 310 -2.49 1.19 -16.89
CA ARG A 310 -2.07 -0.01 -16.14
C ARG A 310 -2.63 -1.30 -16.69
N ILE A 311 -3.55 -1.22 -17.65
CA ILE A 311 -4.09 -2.40 -18.33
C ILE A 311 -3.01 -3.02 -19.21
N SER A 312 -2.75 -4.30 -19.04
CA SER A 312 -1.74 -5.04 -19.80
C SER A 312 -2.00 -4.94 -21.31
N GLY A 313 -1.00 -4.46 -22.06
CA GLY A 313 -1.07 -4.29 -23.52
C GLY A 313 -1.63 -2.94 -23.99
N ILE A 314 -1.95 -2.01 -23.09
CA ILE A 314 -2.21 -0.63 -23.46
C ILE A 314 -0.90 0.13 -23.59
N THR A 315 -0.62 0.62 -24.78
CA THR A 315 0.63 1.33 -25.08
C THR A 315 0.51 2.84 -24.82
N PRO A 316 1.63 3.57 -24.64
CA PRO A 316 1.62 5.04 -24.57
C PRO A 316 0.96 5.71 -25.78
N ALA A 317 1.10 5.12 -26.97
CA ALA A 317 0.43 5.61 -28.17
C ALA A 317 -1.09 5.48 -28.08
N ALA A 318 -1.60 4.35 -27.58
CA ALA A 318 -3.04 4.15 -27.36
C ALA A 318 -3.59 5.13 -26.33
N LEU A 319 -2.85 5.41 -25.25
CA LEU A 319 -3.23 6.41 -24.25
C LEU A 319 -3.28 7.82 -24.84
N SER A 320 -2.33 8.17 -25.70
CA SER A 320 -2.34 9.46 -26.39
C SER A 320 -3.56 9.62 -27.29
N ILE A 321 -3.93 8.57 -28.03
CA ILE A 321 -5.15 8.56 -28.84
C ILE A 321 -6.40 8.74 -27.97
N LEU A 322 -6.49 7.99 -26.87
CA LEU A 322 -7.60 8.09 -25.92
C LEU A 322 -7.70 9.49 -25.32
N LEU A 323 -6.57 10.07 -24.89
CA LEU A 323 -6.49 11.44 -24.37
C LEU A 323 -7.01 12.48 -25.37
N VAL A 324 -6.56 12.40 -26.63
CA VAL A 324 -7.00 13.32 -27.68
C VAL A 324 -8.49 13.17 -27.95
N TYR A 325 -8.99 11.93 -27.97
CA TYR A 325 -10.40 11.64 -28.19
C TYR A 325 -11.28 12.19 -27.06
N LEU A 326 -10.89 11.98 -25.79
CA LEU A 326 -11.61 12.51 -24.62
C LEU A 326 -11.64 14.04 -24.61
N LYS A 327 -10.52 14.70 -25.00
CA LYS A 327 -10.50 16.16 -25.16
C LYS A 327 -11.46 16.65 -26.24
N LYS A 328 -11.52 15.95 -27.38
CA LYS A 328 -12.42 16.30 -28.48
C LYS A 328 -13.89 16.16 -28.08
N LEU A 329 -14.24 15.22 -27.22
CA LEU A 329 -15.60 15.04 -26.72
C LEU A 329 -15.98 16.05 -25.60
N GLY A 330 -15.09 16.96 -25.19
CA GLY A 330 -15.35 17.92 -24.10
C GLY A 330 -15.37 17.31 -22.71
N HIS A 331 -14.97 16.06 -22.55
CA HIS A 331 -14.90 15.36 -21.25
C HIS A 331 -13.66 15.71 -20.43
N LEU A 332 -12.71 16.43 -21.00
CA LEU A 332 -11.52 16.93 -20.31
C LEU A 332 -11.47 18.45 -20.49
N GLU A 333 -12.05 19.18 -19.56
CA GLU A 333 -11.78 20.62 -19.46
C GLU A 333 -10.31 20.82 -19.10
N MET A 334 -9.60 21.54 -19.95
CA MET A 334 -8.30 22.11 -19.60
C MET A 334 -8.58 23.28 -18.64
N ARG A 335 -8.73 23.04 -17.34
CA ARG A 335 -8.40 24.08 -16.39
C ARG A 335 -6.90 24.16 -16.33
N GLY A 336 -6.38 25.07 -17.17
CA GLY A 336 -5.02 25.52 -17.12
C GLY A 336 -4.74 26.26 -15.83
N THR A 337 -3.50 26.18 -15.44
CA THR A 337 -2.71 26.84 -14.40
C THR A 337 -2.91 26.35 -12.99
#